data_fdc8a1cf6173950d886b98198816e532
#
_entry.id   fdc8a1cf6173950d886b98198816e532
#
_cell.length_a   1.000
_cell.length_b   1.000
_cell.length_c   1.000
_cell.angle_alpha   90.00
_cell.angle_beta   90.00
_cell.angle_gamma   90.00
#
_symmetry.space_group_name_H-M   'P 1'
#
loop_
_entity.id
_entity.type
_entity.pdbx_description
1 polymer ?
#
loop_
_entity_poly.entity_id
_entity_poly.type
_entity_poly.pdbx_seq_one_letter_code
_entity_poly.pdbx_strand_id
1 'polypeptide(L)'
;MEAKTSKSNNMELASIILSIVALLGSLVTYIVHDRKIKRQEAKINEYQLAKIKEEEEDSKKAQVCGNIIKYDKGKRVLKVYNKGKAPAKNIRIEGIDENMYFDGVELLPFGLLNPQEAFELTFNIYNINQYILKITLLWDDLSQKDNKYEQQLSLI
;
A
#
# COMPACT_ATOMS: atom_id res chain seq x y z
N MET A 1 1.67 73.44 -41.56
CA MET A 1 1.62 72.05 -41.98
C MET A 1 2.51 71.13 -41.13
N GLU A 2 3.51 71.58 -40.43
CA GLU A 2 4.50 70.81 -39.64
C GLU A 2 3.99 70.22 -38.31
N ALA A 3 3.06 70.88 -37.67
CA ALA A 3 2.56 70.37 -36.33
C ALA A 3 1.75 69.06 -36.42
N LYS A 4 1.18 68.73 -37.59
CA LYS A 4 0.34 67.55 -37.78
C LYS A 4 1.16 66.27 -38.02
N THR A 5 2.34 66.43 -38.69
CA THR A 5 3.33 65.37 -38.97
C THR A 5 4.05 64.93 -37.68
N SER A 6 4.44 65.89 -36.82
CA SER A 6 5.14 65.62 -35.57
C SER A 6 4.27 64.81 -34.60
N LYS A 7 2.92 65.04 -34.53
CA LYS A 7 2.02 64.35 -33.69
C LYS A 7 1.74 62.88 -34.16
N SER A 8 1.76 62.65 -35.48
CA SER A 8 1.65 61.32 -36.09
C SER A 8 2.87 60.44 -35.75
N ASN A 9 4.08 60.96 -35.90
CA ASN A 9 5.32 60.26 -35.61
C ASN A 9 5.44 59.86 -34.13
N ASN A 10 5.01 60.71 -33.22
CA ASN A 10 5.01 60.42 -31.79
C ASN A 10 4.00 59.30 -31.41
N MET A 11 2.85 59.18 -32.06
CA MET A 11 1.90 58.11 -31.86
C MET A 11 2.41 56.77 -32.42
N GLU A 12 3.08 56.77 -33.54
CA GLU A 12 3.72 55.59 -34.12
C GLU A 12 4.87 55.07 -33.24
N LEU A 13 5.70 55.94 -32.73
CA LEU A 13 6.77 55.59 -31.78
C LEU A 13 6.20 55.01 -30.48
N ALA A 14 5.13 55.59 -29.93
CA ALA A 14 4.47 55.09 -28.75
C ALA A 14 3.89 53.69 -28.96
N SER A 15 3.29 53.39 -30.13
CA SER A 15 2.75 52.06 -30.45
C SER A 15 3.83 51.01 -30.58
N ILE A 16 4.97 51.36 -31.15
CA ILE A 16 6.15 50.47 -31.29
C ILE A 16 6.71 50.12 -29.91
N ILE A 17 6.88 51.13 -29.06
CA ILE A 17 7.35 50.91 -27.67
C ILE A 17 6.41 50.01 -26.90
N LEU A 18 5.11 50.23 -26.98
CA LEU A 18 4.09 49.42 -26.34
C LEU A 18 4.13 47.95 -26.80
N SER A 19 4.32 47.74 -28.12
CA SER A 19 4.43 46.41 -28.70
C SER A 19 5.69 45.67 -28.20
N ILE A 20 6.81 46.35 -28.09
CA ILE A 20 8.06 45.79 -27.55
C ILE A 20 7.88 45.39 -26.08
N VAL A 21 7.27 46.27 -25.27
CA VAL A 21 6.99 45.98 -23.84
C VAL A 21 6.06 44.77 -23.69
N ALA A 22 5.00 44.69 -24.50
CA ALA A 22 4.10 43.55 -24.50
C ALA A 22 4.80 42.23 -24.87
N LEU A 23 5.68 42.26 -25.85
CA LEU A 23 6.45 41.10 -26.29
C LEU A 23 7.46 40.64 -25.24
N LEU A 24 8.13 41.54 -24.56
CA LEU A 24 9.04 41.24 -23.45
C LEU A 24 8.24 40.66 -22.25
N GLY A 25 7.09 41.23 -21.92
CA GLY A 25 6.21 40.74 -20.87
C GLY A 25 5.72 39.31 -21.15
N SER A 26 5.32 39.01 -22.37
CA SER A 26 4.91 37.66 -22.76
C SER A 26 6.06 36.64 -22.67
N LEU A 27 7.27 37.04 -23.06
CA LEU A 27 8.46 36.18 -22.96
C LEU A 27 8.79 35.83 -21.51
N VAL A 28 8.77 36.83 -20.62
CA VAL A 28 9.01 36.60 -19.17
C VAL A 28 7.97 35.67 -18.59
N THR A 29 6.69 35.88 -18.90
CA THR A 29 5.59 35.03 -18.44
C THR A 29 5.77 33.59 -18.92
N TYR A 30 6.15 33.41 -20.19
CA TYR A 30 6.43 32.09 -20.75
C TYR A 30 7.55 31.35 -19.98
N ILE A 31 8.68 32.03 -19.75
CA ILE A 31 9.83 31.42 -19.03
C ILE A 31 9.46 31.04 -17.58
N VAL A 32 8.73 31.92 -16.89
CA VAL A 32 8.30 31.65 -15.52
C VAL A 32 7.33 30.47 -15.48
N HIS A 33 6.41 30.41 -16.43
CA HIS A 33 5.42 29.33 -16.51
C HIS A 33 6.10 27.99 -16.85
N ASP A 34 7.00 27.94 -17.82
CA ASP A 34 7.78 26.77 -18.20
C ASP A 34 8.58 26.19 -17.00
N ARG A 35 9.26 27.06 -16.25
CA ARG A 35 10.00 26.67 -15.05
C ARG A 35 9.07 26.10 -13.96
N LYS A 36 7.87 26.66 -13.80
CA LYS A 36 6.89 26.16 -12.83
C LYS A 36 6.37 24.77 -13.21
N ILE A 37 6.05 24.56 -14.50
CA ILE A 37 5.61 23.27 -15.02
C ILE A 37 6.69 22.22 -14.81
N LYS A 38 7.94 22.48 -15.23
CA LYS A 38 9.04 21.52 -15.06
C LYS A 38 9.30 21.13 -13.61
N ARG A 39 9.13 22.06 -12.67
CA ARG A 39 9.22 21.74 -11.22
C ARG A 39 8.07 20.85 -10.74
N GLN A 40 6.88 21.06 -11.26
CA GLN A 40 5.72 20.21 -10.91
C GLN A 40 5.87 18.82 -11.51
N GLU A 41 6.29 18.71 -12.76
CA GLU A 41 6.57 17.42 -13.41
C GLU A 41 7.65 16.63 -12.69
N ALA A 42 8.74 17.28 -12.26
CA ALA A 42 9.80 16.63 -11.49
C ALA A 42 9.26 16.04 -10.17
N LYS A 43 8.41 16.79 -9.44
CA LYS A 43 7.79 16.30 -8.20
C LYS A 43 6.81 15.14 -8.44
N ILE A 44 6.02 15.22 -9.50
CA ILE A 44 5.08 14.15 -9.87
C ILE A 44 5.85 12.88 -10.21
N ASN A 45 6.92 13.00 -11.01
CA ASN A 45 7.76 11.85 -11.37
C ASN A 45 8.45 11.23 -10.14
N GLU A 46 8.95 12.04 -9.22
CA GLU A 46 9.54 11.56 -7.96
C GLU A 46 8.51 10.79 -7.11
N TYR A 47 7.31 11.35 -6.97
CA TYR A 47 6.21 10.69 -6.25
C TYR A 47 5.78 9.36 -6.92
N GLN A 48 5.67 9.36 -8.24
CA GLN A 48 5.33 8.14 -8.99
C GLN A 48 6.39 7.06 -8.84
N LEU A 49 7.68 7.43 -8.91
CA LEU A 49 8.78 6.49 -8.70
C LEU A 49 8.79 5.91 -7.28
N ALA A 50 8.55 6.74 -6.26
CA ALA A 50 8.43 6.28 -4.88
C ALA A 50 7.27 5.30 -4.71
N LYS A 51 6.11 5.62 -5.28
CA LYS A 51 4.92 4.75 -5.25
C LYS A 51 5.14 3.41 -5.96
N ILE A 52 5.76 3.43 -7.12
CA ILE A 52 6.08 2.20 -7.87
C ILE A 52 7.02 1.30 -7.05
N LYS A 53 8.04 1.87 -6.39
CA LYS A 53 8.94 1.10 -5.52
C LYS A 53 8.22 0.51 -4.32
N GLU A 54 7.35 1.26 -3.68
CA GLU A 54 6.52 0.78 -2.56
C GLU A 54 5.61 -0.36 -3.00
N GLU A 55 4.94 -0.23 -4.13
CA GLU A 55 4.08 -1.27 -4.70
C GLU A 55 4.87 -2.53 -5.09
N GLU A 56 6.08 -2.37 -5.61
CA GLU A 56 6.98 -3.47 -5.93
C GLU A 56 7.45 -4.21 -4.68
N GLU A 57 7.82 -3.51 -3.62
CA GLU A 57 8.18 -4.12 -2.34
C GLU A 57 6.99 -4.83 -1.70
N ASP A 58 5.81 -4.22 -1.72
CA ASP A 58 4.60 -4.84 -1.18
C ASP A 58 4.15 -6.07 -1.97
N SER A 59 4.43 -6.09 -3.28
CA SER A 59 4.14 -7.25 -4.12
C SER A 59 4.92 -8.51 -3.71
N LYS A 60 6.01 -8.35 -2.97
CA LYS A 60 6.87 -9.44 -2.48
C LYS A 60 6.48 -9.92 -1.07
N LYS A 61 5.55 -9.22 -0.39
CA LYS A 61 5.16 -9.51 0.99
C LYS A 61 3.87 -10.32 1.07
N ALA A 62 3.91 -11.40 1.82
CA ALA A 62 2.73 -12.11 2.29
C ALA A 62 2.27 -11.50 3.62
N GLN A 63 0.99 -11.61 3.93
CA GLN A 63 0.43 -11.23 5.20
C GLN A 63 -0.50 -12.32 5.71
N VAL A 64 0.04 -13.22 6.53
CA VAL A 64 -0.70 -14.33 7.10
C VAL A 64 -1.42 -13.88 8.38
N CYS A 65 -2.72 -14.13 8.44
CA CYS A 65 -3.57 -13.77 9.56
C CYS A 65 -4.47 -14.95 9.95
N GLY A 66 -4.90 -14.99 11.20
CA GLY A 66 -5.86 -15.97 11.71
C GLY A 66 -7.22 -15.32 12.03
N ASN A 67 -8.29 -16.10 11.94
CA ASN A 67 -9.62 -15.73 12.42
C ASN A 67 -10.32 -16.95 12.99
N ILE A 68 -11.13 -16.75 14.05
CA ILE A 68 -11.95 -17.83 14.64
C ILE A 68 -13.37 -17.75 14.07
N ILE A 69 -13.80 -18.85 13.47
CA ILE A 69 -15.18 -19.04 13.04
C ILE A 69 -15.87 -19.93 14.06
N LYS A 70 -17.03 -19.49 14.54
CA LYS A 70 -17.82 -20.19 15.56
C LYS A 70 -18.89 -21.03 14.89
N TYR A 71 -18.98 -22.28 15.30
CA TYR A 71 -20.05 -23.21 14.94
C TYR A 71 -20.84 -23.65 16.19
N ASP A 72 -21.94 -24.33 15.99
CA ASP A 72 -22.75 -24.85 17.07
C ASP A 72 -22.00 -25.88 17.93
N LYS A 73 -22.47 -26.07 19.17
CA LYS A 73 -22.00 -27.11 20.11
C LYS A 73 -20.51 -27.01 20.49
N GLY A 74 -19.95 -25.79 20.56
CA GLY A 74 -18.57 -25.59 21.01
C GLY A 74 -17.50 -25.81 19.94
N LYS A 75 -17.88 -26.24 18.75
CA LYS A 75 -16.96 -26.36 17.62
C LYS A 75 -16.46 -24.99 17.18
N ARG A 76 -15.16 -24.87 16.96
CA ARG A 76 -14.49 -23.67 16.45
C ARG A 76 -13.58 -24.06 15.28
N VAL A 77 -13.38 -23.11 14.38
CA VAL A 77 -12.45 -23.25 13.27
C VAL A 77 -11.50 -22.07 13.28
N LEU A 78 -10.21 -22.36 13.40
CA LEU A 78 -9.15 -21.39 13.14
C LEU A 78 -8.91 -21.34 11.63
N LYS A 79 -9.37 -20.30 10.99
CA LYS A 79 -9.11 -20.01 9.59
C LYS A 79 -7.85 -19.17 9.49
N VAL A 80 -6.81 -19.72 8.85
CA VAL A 80 -5.55 -19.01 8.54
C VAL A 80 -5.58 -18.63 7.08
N TYR A 81 -5.34 -17.35 6.77
CA TYR A 81 -5.46 -16.83 5.43
C TYR A 81 -4.35 -15.83 5.10
N ASN A 82 -4.01 -15.73 3.82
CA ASN A 82 -3.04 -14.78 3.32
C ASN A 82 -3.75 -13.61 2.63
N LYS A 83 -3.72 -12.43 3.26
CA LYS A 83 -4.25 -11.20 2.65
C LYS A 83 -3.17 -10.35 1.97
N GLY A 84 -1.91 -10.81 1.97
CA GLY A 84 -0.81 -10.18 1.26
C GLY A 84 -0.88 -10.35 -0.25
N LYS A 85 0.12 -9.82 -0.92
CA LYS A 85 0.23 -9.87 -2.40
C LYS A 85 1.15 -10.99 -2.88
N ALA A 86 2.04 -11.50 -2.01
CA ALA A 86 2.93 -12.62 -2.30
C ALA A 86 2.42 -13.93 -1.69
N PRO A 87 2.81 -15.09 -2.23
CA PRO A 87 2.57 -16.37 -1.59
C PRO A 87 3.38 -16.49 -0.30
N ALA A 88 2.73 -17.04 0.74
CA ALA A 88 3.36 -17.44 1.98
C ALA A 88 3.75 -18.92 1.91
N LYS A 89 4.94 -19.26 2.38
CA LYS A 89 5.46 -20.63 2.42
C LYS A 89 5.82 -21.03 3.83
N ASN A 90 5.86 -22.35 4.08
CA ASN A 90 6.34 -22.90 5.34
C ASN A 90 5.63 -22.28 6.55
N ILE A 91 4.28 -22.21 6.48
CA ILE A 91 3.48 -21.57 7.53
C ILE A 91 3.47 -22.46 8.76
N ARG A 92 3.89 -21.88 9.88
CA ARG A 92 3.96 -22.51 11.21
C ARG A 92 3.08 -21.74 12.18
N ILE A 93 2.51 -22.42 13.12
CA ILE A 93 1.67 -21.83 14.16
C ILE A 93 2.24 -22.24 15.51
N GLU A 94 2.59 -21.27 16.34
CA GLU A 94 3.04 -21.45 17.70
C GLU A 94 1.98 -20.92 18.69
N GLY A 95 2.00 -21.40 19.92
CA GLY A 95 1.08 -20.97 20.97
C GLY A 95 -0.25 -21.69 20.96
N ILE A 96 -0.38 -22.77 20.20
CA ILE A 96 -1.49 -23.71 20.34
C ILE A 96 -1.33 -24.42 21.70
N ASP A 97 -2.34 -24.30 22.57
CA ASP A 97 -2.34 -24.95 23.86
C ASP A 97 -2.41 -26.49 23.67
N GLU A 98 -1.50 -27.22 24.34
CA GLU A 98 -1.46 -28.67 24.29
C GLU A 98 -2.75 -29.32 24.79
N ASN A 99 -3.54 -28.60 25.60
CA ASN A 99 -4.87 -29.06 26.09
C ASN A 99 -5.99 -28.85 25.06
N MET A 100 -5.71 -28.14 23.95
CA MET A 100 -6.65 -27.98 22.85
C MET A 100 -6.28 -28.94 21.71
N TYR A 101 -7.15 -29.92 21.47
CA TYR A 101 -6.97 -30.78 20.31
C TYR A 101 -7.45 -30.09 19.06
N PHE A 102 -6.52 -29.77 18.18
CA PHE A 102 -6.78 -29.24 16.84
C PHE A 102 -6.71 -30.38 15.83
N ASP A 103 -7.77 -30.56 15.07
CA ASP A 103 -7.82 -31.42 13.89
C ASP A 103 -7.19 -30.67 12.70
N GLY A 104 -6.28 -31.34 11.98
CA GLY A 104 -5.55 -30.76 10.87
C GLY A 104 -4.15 -30.20 11.23
N VAL A 105 -3.69 -30.33 12.49
CA VAL A 105 -2.33 -29.92 12.90
C VAL A 105 -1.24 -30.67 12.14
N GLU A 106 -1.52 -31.87 11.69
CA GLU A 106 -0.64 -32.69 10.84
C GLU A 106 -0.34 -32.05 9.48
N LEU A 107 -1.13 -31.04 9.06
CA LEU A 107 -0.87 -30.28 7.86
C LEU A 107 0.23 -29.21 8.05
N LEU A 108 0.65 -28.97 9.30
CA LEU A 108 1.72 -28.02 9.62
C LEU A 108 3.10 -28.69 9.58
N PRO A 109 4.13 -28.02 9.07
CA PRO A 109 4.08 -26.69 8.46
C PRO A 109 3.33 -26.70 7.12
N PHE A 110 2.37 -25.77 6.94
CA PHE A 110 1.62 -25.67 5.69
C PHE A 110 2.51 -25.14 4.57
N GLY A 111 2.61 -25.90 3.47
CA GLY A 111 3.66 -25.71 2.48
C GLY A 111 3.56 -24.41 1.68
N LEU A 112 2.35 -24.04 1.21
CA LEU A 112 2.12 -22.89 0.34
C LEU A 112 0.71 -22.34 0.52
N LEU A 113 0.58 -21.04 0.69
CA LEU A 113 -0.69 -20.32 0.78
C LEU A 113 -0.63 -19.09 -0.13
N ASN A 114 -1.29 -19.16 -1.27
CA ASN A 114 -1.31 -18.07 -2.23
C ASN A 114 -2.10 -16.86 -1.71
N PRO A 115 -1.95 -15.68 -2.32
CA PRO A 115 -2.79 -14.53 -2.01
C PRO A 115 -4.29 -14.88 -2.07
N GLN A 116 -5.04 -14.44 -1.06
CA GLN A 116 -6.49 -14.69 -0.88
C GLN A 116 -6.89 -16.15 -0.59
N GLU A 117 -5.95 -17.08 -0.48
CA GLU A 117 -6.22 -18.45 -0.03
C GLU A 117 -6.26 -18.56 1.50
N ALA A 118 -6.88 -19.64 1.96
CA ALA A 118 -6.97 -19.97 3.37
C ALA A 118 -6.94 -21.48 3.58
N PHE A 119 -6.47 -21.91 4.76
CA PHE A 119 -6.70 -23.25 5.27
C PHE A 119 -7.36 -23.18 6.67
N GLU A 120 -7.92 -24.29 7.13
CA GLU A 120 -8.74 -24.33 8.34
C GLU A 120 -8.26 -25.46 9.26
N LEU A 121 -8.16 -25.13 10.56
CA LEU A 121 -7.91 -26.08 11.63
C LEU A 121 -9.14 -26.09 12.53
N THR A 122 -9.75 -27.26 12.71
CA THR A 122 -10.94 -27.41 13.57
C THR A 122 -10.54 -27.77 14.99
N PHE A 123 -11.22 -27.20 15.98
CA PHE A 123 -11.06 -27.59 17.38
C PHE A 123 -12.35 -27.43 18.16
N ASN A 124 -12.45 -28.14 19.27
CA ASN A 124 -13.59 -28.07 20.15
C ASN A 124 -13.20 -27.43 21.49
N ILE A 125 -14.07 -26.58 21.98
CA ILE A 125 -13.93 -25.97 23.30
C ILE A 125 -14.71 -26.80 24.31
N TYR A 126 -13.98 -27.58 25.11
CA TYR A 126 -14.53 -28.31 26.23
C TYR A 126 -14.06 -27.68 27.53
N ASN A 127 -14.96 -27.03 28.25
CA ASN A 127 -14.70 -26.55 29.62
C ASN A 127 -13.47 -25.62 29.74
N ILE A 128 -13.30 -24.67 28.83
CA ILE A 128 -12.17 -23.77 28.81
C ILE A 128 -12.48 -22.52 29.62
N ASN A 129 -11.70 -22.27 30.67
CA ASN A 129 -11.67 -20.99 31.37
C ASN A 129 -10.94 -19.87 30.57
N GLN A 130 -10.56 -20.16 29.33
CA GLN A 130 -9.77 -19.27 28.49
C GLN A 130 -10.65 -18.70 27.36
N TYR A 131 -10.78 -17.38 27.34
CA TYR A 131 -11.61 -16.66 26.37
C TYR A 131 -10.81 -16.13 25.17
N ILE A 132 -9.49 -16.22 25.24
CA ILE A 132 -8.57 -15.67 24.22
C ILE A 132 -7.54 -16.74 23.85
N LEU A 133 -7.44 -17.04 22.58
CA LEU A 133 -6.37 -17.85 22.00
C LEU A 133 -5.25 -16.90 21.53
N LYS A 134 -4.05 -17.06 22.05
CA LYS A 134 -2.85 -16.36 21.60
C LYS A 134 -2.07 -17.27 20.69
N ILE A 135 -1.87 -16.85 19.45
CA ILE A 135 -1.09 -17.59 18.47
C ILE A 135 0.00 -16.70 17.87
N THR A 136 1.07 -17.33 17.48
CA THR A 136 2.12 -16.73 16.64
C THR A 136 2.15 -17.44 15.30
N LEU A 137 1.91 -16.70 14.24
CA LEU A 137 2.03 -17.17 12.87
C LEU A 137 3.43 -16.85 12.35
N LEU A 138 4.08 -17.85 11.76
CA LEU A 138 5.41 -17.75 11.18
C LEU A 138 5.34 -18.22 9.72
N TRP A 139 5.98 -17.50 8.82
CA TRP A 139 6.01 -17.86 7.40
C TRP A 139 7.22 -17.30 6.68
N ASP A 140 7.51 -17.84 5.52
CA ASP A 140 8.49 -17.32 4.57
C ASP A 140 7.76 -16.70 3.38
N ASP A 141 8.27 -15.60 2.84
CA ASP A 141 7.76 -15.00 1.60
C ASP A 141 8.90 -14.58 0.65
N LEU A 142 8.59 -13.81 -0.38
CA LEU A 142 9.58 -13.35 -1.36
C LEU A 142 10.48 -12.23 -0.82
N SER A 143 10.07 -11.57 0.27
CA SER A 143 10.83 -10.47 0.88
C SER A 143 11.81 -10.97 1.93
N GLN A 144 11.39 -11.93 2.77
CA GLN A 144 12.22 -12.48 3.86
C GLN A 144 11.74 -13.85 4.32
N LYS A 145 12.59 -14.52 5.12
CA LYS A 145 12.26 -15.74 5.86
C LYS A 145 11.87 -15.39 7.29
N ASP A 146 11.14 -16.31 7.92
CA ASP A 146 10.73 -16.22 9.32
C ASP A 146 9.98 -14.93 9.67
N ASN A 147 9.09 -14.50 8.77
CA ASN A 147 8.11 -13.48 9.11
C ASN A 147 7.32 -13.93 10.33
N LYS A 148 6.98 -13.00 11.21
CA LYS A 148 6.28 -13.27 12.45
C LYS A 148 5.12 -12.33 12.66
N TYR A 149 3.96 -12.88 13.05
CA TYR A 149 2.80 -12.10 13.45
C TYR A 149 2.12 -12.73 14.67
N GLU A 150 2.07 -11.97 15.77
CA GLU A 150 1.40 -12.36 17.01
C GLU A 150 -0.04 -11.86 17.01
N GLN A 151 -0.97 -12.73 17.30
CA GLN A 151 -2.39 -12.42 17.27
C GLN A 151 -3.13 -13.00 18.48
N GLN A 152 -4.08 -12.22 18.99
CA GLN A 152 -5.01 -12.65 20.03
C GLN A 152 -6.41 -12.80 19.40
N LEU A 153 -6.97 -13.99 19.50
CA LEU A 153 -8.25 -14.34 18.90
C LEU A 153 -9.29 -14.64 19.98
N SER A 154 -10.47 -14.04 19.88
CA SER A 154 -11.58 -14.31 20.82
C SER A 154 -12.21 -15.67 20.54
N LEU A 155 -12.36 -16.48 21.59
CA LEU A 155 -13.04 -17.76 21.57
C LEU A 155 -14.54 -17.66 21.88
N ILE A 156 -15.00 -16.49 22.34
CA ILE A 156 -16.40 -16.21 22.71
C ILE A 156 -17.13 -15.59 21.52
#